data_e8f911bf8a4bb5f83d250e5e972f3015
#
_entry.id   e8f911bf8a4bb5f83d250e5e972f3015
#
_cell.length_a   1.000
_cell.length_b   1.000
_cell.length_c   1.000
_cell.angle_alpha   90.00
_cell.angle_beta   90.00
_cell.angle_gamma   90.00
#
_symmetry.space_group_name_H-M   'P 1'
#
loop_
_entity.id
_entity.type
_entity.pdbx_description
1 polymer ?
#
loop_
_entity_poly.entity_id
_entity_poly.type
_entity_poly.pdbx_seq_one_letter_code
_entity_poly.pdbx_strand_id
1 'polypeptide(L)'
;MSPTVPDATARSRAKSDRRSKLIAAAERLMADRGYLAVRLEDIGAAAGVSGPAIYRHFPNKEALLVELLVGISTRLLAGGREVVANAPDPRRALDGLIEFHLDFALGEPDLIRIQDRDLNNLPPAAKRQVRKSQRQYVEIWVDVLRRLNDSLDEGDARVMAHAAFGLMNSTPHALKPNTKTTETNPRVILKAMTVAALASVG
;
A
#
# COMPACT_ATOMS: atom_id res chain seq x y z
N MET A 1 38.92 22.52 24.22
CA MET A 1 38.08 22.13 23.08
C MET A 1 36.97 21.22 23.64
N SER A 2 35.77 21.76 23.84
CA SER A 2 34.63 20.98 24.33
C SER A 2 34.07 20.16 23.19
N PRO A 3 33.74 18.86 23.40
CA PRO A 3 33.10 18.06 22.37
C PRO A 3 31.65 18.55 22.17
N THR A 4 31.32 18.97 20.96
CA THR A 4 29.98 19.34 20.53
C THR A 4 29.06 18.12 20.69
N VAL A 5 28.15 18.17 21.63
CA VAL A 5 27.08 17.16 21.78
C VAL A 5 26.20 17.23 20.53
N PRO A 6 26.08 16.15 19.73
CA PRO A 6 25.19 16.17 18.57
C PRO A 6 23.77 16.44 19.04
N ASP A 7 23.12 17.42 18.41
CA ASP A 7 21.75 17.85 18.67
C ASP A 7 20.79 16.63 18.68
N ALA A 8 19.93 16.57 19.70
CA ALA A 8 18.94 15.49 19.85
C ALA A 8 18.06 15.31 18.58
N THR A 9 17.85 16.40 17.84
CA THR A 9 17.15 16.41 16.54
C THR A 9 17.94 15.69 15.44
N ALA A 10 19.27 15.86 15.38
CA ALA A 10 20.11 15.18 14.37
C ALA A 10 20.17 13.66 14.62
N ARG A 11 20.25 13.23 15.88
CA ARG A 11 20.23 11.79 16.23
C ARG A 11 18.86 11.16 15.92
N SER A 12 17.78 11.88 16.20
CA SER A 12 16.42 11.43 15.89
C SER A 12 16.20 11.29 14.39
N ARG A 13 16.63 12.25 13.57
CA ARG A 13 16.58 12.18 12.10
C ARG A 13 17.38 11.01 11.56
N ALA A 14 18.64 10.85 12.01
CA ALA A 14 19.49 9.74 11.57
C ALA A 14 18.90 8.36 11.96
N LYS A 15 18.19 8.25 13.09
CA LYS A 15 17.48 7.02 13.49
C LYS A 15 16.27 6.78 12.58
N SER A 16 15.49 7.80 12.27
CA SER A 16 14.34 7.75 11.34
C SER A 16 14.79 7.33 9.95
N ASP A 17 15.84 7.95 9.41
CA ASP A 17 16.37 7.64 8.08
C ASP A 17 16.85 6.20 7.95
N ARG A 18 17.53 5.67 8.99
CA ARG A 18 17.94 4.25 9.00
C ARG A 18 16.74 3.32 9.05
N ARG A 19 15.71 3.68 9.83
CA ARG A 19 14.49 2.88 9.89
C ARG A 19 13.77 2.85 8.53
N SER A 20 13.66 3.97 7.86
CA SER A 20 13.08 4.06 6.51
C SER A 20 13.87 3.24 5.49
N LYS A 21 15.21 3.25 5.53
CA LYS A 21 16.05 2.41 4.67
C LYS A 21 15.83 0.92 4.91
N LEU A 22 15.67 0.51 6.17
CA LEU A 22 15.37 -0.88 6.52
C LEU A 22 14.00 -1.33 6.01
N ILE A 23 12.98 -0.47 6.12
CA ILE A 23 11.63 -0.73 5.60
C ILE A 23 11.69 -0.89 4.08
N ALA A 24 12.32 0.03 3.35
CA ALA A 24 12.46 -0.04 1.90
C ALA A 24 13.25 -1.29 1.42
N ALA A 25 14.30 -1.68 2.15
CA ALA A 25 15.04 -2.90 1.85
C ALA A 25 14.20 -4.16 2.12
N ALA A 26 13.42 -4.19 3.22
CA ALA A 26 12.52 -5.28 3.54
C ALA A 26 11.42 -5.44 2.48
N GLU A 27 10.78 -4.34 2.08
CA GLU A 27 9.78 -4.31 1.02
C GLU A 27 10.31 -4.96 -0.25
N ARG A 28 11.43 -4.45 -0.78
CA ARG A 28 12.04 -4.98 -2.01
C ARG A 28 12.40 -6.48 -1.89
N LEU A 29 13.09 -6.88 -0.82
CA LEU A 29 13.53 -8.27 -0.65
C LEU A 29 12.35 -9.22 -0.43
N MET A 30 11.36 -8.81 0.37
CA MET A 30 10.16 -9.62 0.60
C MET A 30 9.31 -9.72 -0.67
N ALA A 31 9.17 -8.65 -1.46
CA ALA A 31 8.45 -8.72 -2.73
C ALA A 31 9.12 -9.68 -3.72
N ASP A 32 10.44 -9.63 -3.83
CA ASP A 32 11.25 -10.46 -4.74
C ASP A 32 11.26 -11.94 -4.33
N ARG A 33 11.61 -12.25 -3.08
CA ARG A 33 11.92 -13.60 -2.62
C ARG A 33 10.83 -14.24 -1.75
N GLY A 34 9.88 -13.48 -1.25
CA GLY A 34 8.91 -13.91 -0.26
C GLY A 34 9.38 -13.73 1.17
N TYR A 35 8.42 -13.48 2.07
CA TYR A 35 8.69 -13.30 3.48
C TYR A 35 9.49 -14.47 4.09
N LEU A 36 9.16 -15.72 3.75
CA LEU A 36 9.80 -16.89 4.36
C LEU A 36 11.28 -17.01 3.96
N ALA A 37 11.64 -16.67 2.73
CA ALA A 37 12.99 -16.82 2.19
C ALA A 37 13.96 -15.69 2.58
N VAL A 38 13.49 -14.60 3.16
CA VAL A 38 14.30 -13.44 3.56
C VAL A 38 14.68 -13.54 5.03
N ARG A 39 15.96 -13.28 5.35
CA ARG A 39 16.44 -13.16 6.73
C ARG A 39 16.53 -11.71 7.16
N LEU A 40 16.46 -11.46 8.47
CA LEU A 40 16.59 -10.09 8.99
C LEU A 40 17.96 -9.48 8.69
N GLU A 41 19.01 -10.32 8.72
CA GLU A 41 20.37 -9.94 8.39
C GLU A 41 20.54 -9.51 6.91
N ASP A 42 19.82 -10.18 5.99
CA ASP A 42 19.82 -9.81 4.55
C ASP A 42 19.25 -8.41 4.36
N ILE A 43 18.19 -8.08 5.09
CA ILE A 43 17.58 -6.75 5.09
C ILE A 43 18.55 -5.71 5.64
N GLY A 44 19.22 -6.02 6.75
CA GLY A 44 20.25 -5.16 7.34
C GLY A 44 21.38 -4.87 6.34
N ALA A 45 21.94 -5.91 5.73
CA ALA A 45 22.98 -5.79 4.72
C ALA A 45 22.55 -4.94 3.52
N ALA A 46 21.34 -5.17 3.00
CA ALA A 46 20.77 -4.41 1.88
C ALA A 46 20.52 -2.92 2.21
N ALA A 47 20.28 -2.61 3.48
CA ALA A 47 20.11 -1.23 3.98
C ALA A 47 21.43 -0.56 4.41
N GLY A 48 22.57 -1.26 4.35
CA GLY A 48 23.87 -0.77 4.85
C GLY A 48 23.92 -0.67 6.38
N VAL A 49 23.13 -1.52 7.08
CA VAL A 49 23.05 -1.56 8.55
C VAL A 49 23.67 -2.87 9.04
N SER A 50 24.58 -2.79 10.02
CA SER A 50 25.23 -3.98 10.57
C SER A 50 24.23 -4.93 11.26
N GLY A 51 24.52 -6.24 11.27
CA GLY A 51 23.67 -7.27 11.86
C GLY A 51 23.16 -6.93 13.27
N PRO A 52 24.04 -6.59 14.25
CA PRO A 52 23.57 -6.19 15.58
C PRO A 52 22.76 -4.90 15.62
N ALA A 53 22.93 -4.00 14.65
CA ALA A 53 22.24 -2.71 14.63
C ALA A 53 20.80 -2.82 14.13
N ILE A 54 20.46 -3.79 13.28
CA ILE A 54 19.09 -3.99 12.82
C ILE A 54 18.15 -4.34 13.96
N TYR A 55 18.60 -5.14 14.92
CA TYR A 55 17.80 -5.56 16.07
C TYR A 55 17.42 -4.41 17.02
N ARG A 56 18.12 -3.25 16.92
CA ARG A 56 17.72 -2.01 17.62
C ARG A 56 16.53 -1.30 16.98
N HIS A 57 16.23 -1.61 15.73
CA HIS A 57 15.12 -1.05 14.97
C HIS A 57 13.94 -2.02 14.90
N PHE A 58 14.22 -3.29 14.67
CA PHE A 58 13.22 -4.35 14.52
C PHE A 58 13.68 -5.59 15.29
N PRO A 59 12.89 -6.05 16.27
CA PRO A 59 13.28 -7.22 17.10
C PRO A 59 13.32 -8.52 16.30
N ASN A 60 12.55 -8.60 15.20
CA ASN A 60 12.48 -9.74 14.31
C ASN A 60 11.91 -9.33 12.94
N LYS A 61 11.95 -10.27 12.00
CA LYS A 61 11.42 -10.09 10.65
C LYS A 61 9.89 -9.89 10.60
N GLU A 62 9.19 -10.49 11.55
CA GLU A 62 7.74 -10.36 11.68
C GLU A 62 7.32 -8.92 11.94
N ALA A 63 8.07 -8.19 12.81
CA ALA A 63 7.81 -6.80 13.09
C ALA A 63 7.93 -5.89 11.83
N LEU A 64 8.83 -6.23 10.91
CA LEU A 64 8.92 -5.55 9.61
C LEU A 64 7.71 -5.84 8.72
N LEU A 65 7.28 -7.09 8.63
CA LEU A 65 6.08 -7.44 7.85
C LEU A 65 4.83 -6.76 8.41
N VAL A 66 4.70 -6.73 9.75
CA VAL A 66 3.61 -6.00 10.42
C VAL A 66 3.64 -4.53 10.03
N GLU A 67 4.80 -3.88 10.08
CA GLU A 67 4.90 -2.46 9.75
C GLU A 67 4.54 -2.18 8.28
N LEU A 68 5.01 -3.00 7.35
CA LEU A 68 4.68 -2.87 5.94
C LEU A 68 3.17 -2.99 5.71
N LEU A 69 2.55 -4.08 6.14
CA LEU A 69 1.15 -4.39 5.80
C LEU A 69 0.13 -3.60 6.64
N VAL A 70 0.40 -3.35 7.92
CA VAL A 70 -0.44 -2.47 8.74
C VAL A 70 -0.27 -1.03 8.28
N GLY A 71 0.96 -0.61 8.00
CA GLY A 71 1.24 0.75 7.53
C GLY A 71 0.50 1.11 6.26
N ILE A 72 0.60 0.25 5.21
CA ILE A 72 -0.09 0.53 3.95
C ILE A 72 -1.62 0.48 4.09
N SER A 73 -2.18 -0.51 4.80
CA SER A 73 -3.63 -0.62 4.95
C SER A 73 -4.23 0.56 5.74
N THR A 74 -3.49 1.08 6.72
CA THR A 74 -3.88 2.28 7.48
C THR A 74 -3.79 3.54 6.61
N ARG A 75 -2.71 3.67 5.83
CA ARG A 75 -2.49 4.82 4.92
C ARG A 75 -3.55 4.88 3.83
N LEU A 76 -3.89 3.75 3.20
CA LEU A 76 -4.96 3.68 2.19
C LEU A 76 -6.32 4.07 2.79
N LEU A 77 -6.65 3.57 3.97
CA LEU A 77 -7.90 3.92 4.64
C LEU A 77 -7.96 5.42 4.98
N ALA A 78 -6.88 5.99 5.52
CA ALA A 78 -6.83 7.41 5.88
C ALA A 78 -6.94 8.30 4.65
N GLY A 79 -6.16 8.01 3.60
CA GLY A 79 -6.17 8.79 2.36
C GLY A 79 -7.50 8.68 1.61
N GLY A 80 -8.12 7.49 1.56
CA GLY A 80 -9.46 7.36 0.97
C GLY A 80 -10.53 8.18 1.69
N ARG A 81 -10.48 8.25 3.02
CA ARG A 81 -11.36 9.13 3.80
C ARG A 81 -11.13 10.62 3.49
N GLU A 82 -9.88 11.02 3.39
CA GLU A 82 -9.49 12.39 3.07
C GLU A 82 -9.96 12.79 1.66
N VAL A 83 -9.79 11.92 0.67
CA VAL A 83 -10.27 12.13 -0.69
C VAL A 83 -11.78 12.40 -0.71
N VAL A 84 -12.57 11.56 -0.03
CA VAL A 84 -14.02 11.71 0.00
C VAL A 84 -14.46 12.95 0.79
N ALA A 85 -13.79 13.24 1.91
CA ALA A 85 -14.10 14.42 2.73
C ALA A 85 -13.87 15.76 2.00
N ASN A 86 -12.88 15.80 1.09
CA ASN A 86 -12.53 16.99 0.32
C ASN A 86 -13.23 17.08 -1.05
N ALA A 87 -13.98 16.05 -1.45
CA ALA A 87 -14.66 16.06 -2.74
C ALA A 87 -15.98 16.85 -2.68
N PRO A 88 -16.26 17.71 -3.67
CA PRO A 88 -17.48 18.52 -3.68
C PRO A 88 -18.75 17.71 -3.96
N ASP A 89 -18.62 16.56 -4.63
CA ASP A 89 -19.72 15.69 -5.02
C ASP A 89 -19.26 14.22 -5.15
N PRO A 90 -20.20 13.25 -5.22
CA PRO A 90 -19.85 11.84 -5.31
C PRO A 90 -19.06 11.46 -6.57
N ARG A 91 -19.27 12.15 -7.70
CA ARG A 91 -18.53 11.90 -8.94
C ARG A 91 -17.05 12.25 -8.78
N ARG A 92 -16.78 13.43 -8.21
CA ARG A 92 -15.41 13.86 -7.89
C ARG A 92 -14.77 13.01 -6.82
N ALA A 93 -15.57 12.51 -5.85
CA ALA A 93 -15.08 11.55 -4.87
C ALA A 93 -14.61 10.25 -5.54
N LEU A 94 -15.40 9.68 -6.45
CA LEU A 94 -15.02 8.47 -7.18
C LEU A 94 -13.77 8.68 -8.05
N ASP A 95 -13.72 9.76 -8.82
CA ASP A 95 -12.55 10.11 -9.64
C ASP A 95 -11.29 10.22 -8.78
N GLY A 96 -11.40 10.90 -7.62
CA GLY A 96 -10.30 11.05 -6.67
C GLY A 96 -9.86 9.72 -6.03
N LEU A 97 -10.81 8.85 -5.68
CA LEU A 97 -10.50 7.51 -5.14
C LEU A 97 -9.76 6.64 -6.17
N ILE A 98 -10.16 6.70 -7.44
CA ILE A 98 -9.48 5.97 -8.53
C ILE A 98 -8.04 6.47 -8.67
N GLU A 99 -7.81 7.78 -8.74
CA GLU A 99 -6.47 8.35 -8.85
C GLU A 99 -5.60 8.01 -7.64
N PHE A 100 -6.14 8.17 -6.42
CA PHE A 100 -5.44 7.83 -5.19
C PHE A 100 -5.02 6.36 -5.13
N HIS A 101 -5.93 5.45 -5.55
CA HIS A 101 -5.60 4.03 -5.57
C HIS A 101 -4.60 3.67 -6.66
N LEU A 102 -4.66 4.31 -7.83
CA LEU A 102 -3.68 4.15 -8.89
C LEU A 102 -2.30 4.68 -8.50
N ASP A 103 -2.21 5.76 -7.73
CA ASP A 103 -0.94 6.24 -7.16
C ASP A 103 -0.27 5.16 -6.32
N PHE A 104 -1.04 4.47 -5.47
CA PHE A 104 -0.55 3.34 -4.70
C PHE A 104 -0.18 2.15 -5.61
N ALA A 105 -1.09 1.70 -6.47
CA ALA A 105 -0.90 0.48 -7.24
C ALA A 105 0.29 0.55 -8.21
N LEU A 106 0.54 1.74 -8.78
CA LEU A 106 1.64 1.97 -9.70
C LEU A 106 2.93 2.39 -9.00
N GLY A 107 2.82 3.10 -7.86
CA GLY A 107 3.97 3.58 -7.11
C GLY A 107 4.58 2.56 -6.16
N GLU A 108 3.77 1.66 -5.61
CA GLU A 108 4.17 0.70 -4.58
C GLU A 108 3.76 -0.75 -4.92
N PRO A 109 4.06 -1.27 -6.12
CA PRO A 109 3.61 -2.59 -6.57
C PRO A 109 4.15 -3.74 -5.71
N ASP A 110 5.27 -3.54 -5.06
CA ASP A 110 5.91 -4.53 -4.18
C ASP A 110 5.05 -4.80 -2.94
N LEU A 111 4.36 -3.78 -2.41
CA LEU A 111 3.44 -3.96 -1.28
C LEU A 111 2.22 -4.80 -1.64
N ILE A 112 1.71 -4.68 -2.89
CA ILE A 112 0.63 -5.54 -3.39
C ILE A 112 1.10 -6.99 -3.42
N ARG A 113 2.28 -7.28 -3.99
CA ARG A 113 2.86 -8.63 -4.03
C ARG A 113 3.03 -9.24 -2.65
N ILE A 114 3.55 -8.45 -1.69
CA ILE A 114 3.73 -8.91 -0.30
C ILE A 114 2.37 -9.18 0.33
N GLN A 115 1.39 -8.28 0.16
CA GLN A 115 0.07 -8.46 0.74
C GLN A 115 -0.62 -9.72 0.21
N ASP A 116 -0.61 -9.95 -1.10
CA ASP A 116 -1.26 -11.09 -1.72
C ASP A 116 -0.65 -12.42 -1.26
N ARG A 117 0.68 -12.49 -1.16
CA ARG A 117 1.40 -13.71 -0.81
C ARG A 117 1.55 -13.91 0.69
N ASP A 118 1.91 -12.86 1.42
CA ASP A 118 2.48 -13.00 2.76
C ASP A 118 1.54 -12.55 3.89
N LEU A 119 0.31 -12.08 3.60
CA LEU A 119 -0.67 -11.67 4.61
C LEU A 119 -0.93 -12.74 5.68
N ASN A 120 -0.86 -14.01 5.30
CA ASN A 120 -1.09 -15.13 6.21
C ASN A 120 0.05 -15.36 7.21
N ASN A 121 1.22 -14.78 6.98
CA ASN A 121 2.36 -14.81 7.89
C ASN A 121 2.29 -13.75 9.01
N LEU A 122 1.28 -12.87 8.99
CA LEU A 122 1.08 -11.90 10.06
C LEU A 122 0.58 -12.57 11.34
N PRO A 123 0.99 -12.05 12.53
CA PRO A 123 0.35 -12.39 13.78
C PRO A 123 -1.16 -12.14 13.75
N PRO A 124 -1.98 -12.92 14.48
CA PRO A 124 -3.43 -12.81 14.43
C PRO A 124 -3.97 -11.40 14.68
N ALA A 125 -3.36 -10.66 15.60
CA ALA A 125 -3.78 -9.29 15.92
C ALA A 125 -3.53 -8.32 14.77
N ALA A 126 -2.33 -8.34 14.17
CA ALA A 126 -1.97 -7.52 13.02
C ALA A 126 -2.80 -7.87 11.79
N LYS A 127 -3.02 -9.17 11.53
CA LYS A 127 -3.88 -9.64 10.45
C LYS A 127 -5.32 -9.13 10.59
N ARG A 128 -5.88 -9.15 11.80
CA ARG A 128 -7.22 -8.59 12.07
C ARG A 128 -7.24 -7.08 11.80
N GLN A 129 -6.20 -6.35 12.19
CA GLN A 129 -6.09 -4.91 11.96
C GLN A 129 -6.05 -4.60 10.46
N VAL A 130 -5.19 -5.28 9.67
CA VAL A 130 -5.12 -5.13 8.22
C VAL A 130 -6.49 -5.37 7.59
N ARG A 131 -7.12 -6.52 7.88
CA ARG A 131 -8.43 -6.86 7.32
C ARG A 131 -9.54 -5.87 7.72
N LYS A 132 -9.47 -5.32 8.93
CA LYS A 132 -10.40 -4.27 9.36
C LYS A 132 -10.23 -3.01 8.52
N SER A 133 -8.99 -2.55 8.33
CA SER A 133 -8.70 -1.35 7.52
C SER A 133 -9.11 -1.56 6.06
N GLN A 134 -8.84 -2.74 5.50
CA GLN A 134 -9.23 -3.10 4.14
C GLN A 134 -10.76 -3.08 3.96
N ARG A 135 -11.51 -3.72 4.87
CA ARG A 135 -12.98 -3.66 4.82
C ARG A 135 -13.50 -2.22 4.89
N GLN A 136 -12.97 -1.41 5.81
CA GLN A 136 -13.38 -0.01 5.92
C GLN A 136 -13.04 0.80 4.67
N TYR A 137 -11.93 0.49 4.00
CA TYR A 137 -11.58 1.12 2.74
C TYR A 137 -12.54 0.73 1.61
N VAL A 138 -12.95 -0.54 1.55
CA VAL A 138 -14.01 -0.99 0.62
C VAL A 138 -15.33 -0.26 0.87
N GLU A 139 -15.74 -0.10 2.14
CA GLU A 139 -16.99 0.60 2.48
C GLU A 139 -17.00 2.07 2.00
N ILE A 140 -15.85 2.75 2.00
CA ILE A 140 -15.76 4.12 1.42
C ILE A 140 -16.16 4.12 -0.06
N TRP A 141 -15.72 3.13 -0.82
CA TRP A 141 -16.07 3.00 -2.24
C TRP A 141 -17.54 2.63 -2.43
N VAL A 142 -18.04 1.70 -1.63
CA VAL A 142 -19.45 1.29 -1.63
C VAL A 142 -20.36 2.49 -1.40
N ASP A 143 -20.07 3.30 -0.38
CA ASP A 143 -20.85 4.50 -0.06
C ASP A 143 -20.83 5.52 -1.22
N VAL A 144 -19.67 5.74 -1.85
CA VAL A 144 -19.57 6.66 -3.00
C VAL A 144 -20.36 6.12 -4.21
N LEU A 145 -20.24 4.83 -4.53
CA LEU A 145 -20.98 4.21 -5.65
C LEU A 145 -22.49 4.30 -5.45
N ARG A 146 -22.99 4.02 -4.26
CA ARG A 146 -24.42 4.12 -3.95
C ARG A 146 -24.94 5.56 -3.96
N ARG A 147 -24.11 6.54 -3.60
CA ARG A 147 -24.47 7.97 -3.74
C ARG A 147 -24.49 8.44 -5.20
N LEU A 148 -23.86 7.71 -6.12
CA LEU A 148 -23.90 7.98 -7.57
C LEU A 148 -25.10 7.32 -8.24
N ASN A 149 -25.58 6.19 -7.68
CA ASN A 149 -26.74 5.44 -8.16
C ASN A 149 -27.53 4.93 -6.96
N ASP A 150 -28.64 5.61 -6.65
CA ASP A 150 -29.50 5.29 -5.51
C ASP A 150 -30.21 3.92 -5.65
N SER A 151 -30.30 3.38 -6.87
CA SER A 151 -30.87 2.05 -7.13
C SER A 151 -29.88 0.91 -6.93
N LEU A 152 -28.58 1.23 -6.75
CA LEU A 152 -27.52 0.23 -6.61
C LEU A 152 -27.60 -0.46 -5.24
N ASP A 153 -27.75 -1.77 -5.26
CA ASP A 153 -27.71 -2.60 -4.04
C ASP A 153 -26.31 -2.57 -3.40
N GLU A 154 -26.26 -2.68 -2.07
CA GLU A 154 -25.00 -2.65 -1.32
C GLU A 154 -24.09 -3.83 -1.68
N GLY A 155 -24.65 -5.01 -1.94
CA GLY A 155 -23.92 -6.20 -2.36
C GLY A 155 -23.28 -6.00 -3.73
N ASP A 156 -24.02 -5.46 -4.68
CA ASP A 156 -23.54 -5.15 -6.03
C ASP A 156 -22.46 -4.06 -6.00
N ALA A 157 -22.67 -2.99 -5.24
CA ALA A 157 -21.67 -1.96 -5.03
C ALA A 157 -20.36 -2.52 -4.45
N ARG A 158 -20.45 -3.48 -3.54
CA ARG A 158 -19.29 -4.16 -2.95
C ARG A 158 -18.56 -5.02 -3.98
N VAL A 159 -19.29 -5.76 -4.82
CA VAL A 159 -18.70 -6.53 -5.94
C VAL A 159 -17.98 -5.58 -6.91
N MET A 160 -18.60 -4.46 -7.28
CA MET A 160 -18.00 -3.45 -8.16
C MET A 160 -16.71 -2.87 -7.57
N ALA A 161 -16.72 -2.52 -6.28
CA ALA A 161 -15.51 -2.01 -5.60
C ALA A 161 -14.37 -3.06 -5.61
N HIS A 162 -14.67 -4.32 -5.32
CA HIS A 162 -13.68 -5.40 -5.37
C HIS A 162 -13.16 -5.65 -6.78
N ALA A 163 -14.02 -5.62 -7.79
CA ALA A 163 -13.62 -5.76 -9.20
C ALA A 163 -12.69 -4.63 -9.64
N ALA A 164 -13.00 -3.37 -9.24
CA ALA A 164 -12.14 -2.22 -9.50
C ALA A 164 -10.75 -2.37 -8.84
N PHE A 165 -10.68 -2.85 -7.59
CA PHE A 165 -9.41 -3.16 -6.94
C PHE A 165 -8.64 -4.26 -7.67
N GLY A 166 -9.30 -5.34 -8.08
CA GLY A 166 -8.67 -6.40 -8.86
C GLY A 166 -8.07 -5.88 -10.15
N LEU A 167 -8.78 -5.01 -10.86
CA LEU A 167 -8.31 -4.35 -12.08
C LEU A 167 -7.07 -3.50 -11.81
N MET A 168 -7.13 -2.57 -10.86
CA MET A 168 -6.04 -1.65 -10.55
C MET A 168 -4.81 -2.35 -9.96
N ASN A 169 -5.03 -3.37 -9.12
CA ASN A 169 -3.96 -4.15 -8.49
C ASN A 169 -3.35 -5.23 -9.41
N SER A 170 -3.82 -5.39 -10.64
CA SER A 170 -3.26 -6.35 -11.58
C SER A 170 -1.85 -5.98 -12.08
N THR A 171 -1.46 -4.71 -11.95
CA THR A 171 -0.21 -4.14 -12.50
C THR A 171 1.08 -4.81 -12.03
N PRO A 172 1.26 -5.21 -10.75
CA PRO A 172 2.47 -5.89 -10.31
C PRO A 172 2.76 -7.19 -11.05
N HIS A 173 1.72 -7.80 -11.61
CA HIS A 173 1.81 -9.07 -12.34
C HIS A 173 2.03 -8.87 -13.84
N ALA A 174 1.64 -7.72 -14.40
CA ALA A 174 1.71 -7.41 -15.82
C ALA A 174 2.95 -6.62 -16.21
N LEU A 175 3.44 -5.75 -15.34
CA LEU A 175 4.57 -4.86 -15.63
C LEU A 175 5.89 -5.45 -15.11
N LYS A 176 6.78 -5.84 -16.02
CA LYS A 176 8.15 -6.21 -15.65
C LYS A 176 8.94 -4.94 -15.32
N PRO A 177 9.81 -4.95 -14.27
CA PRO A 177 10.56 -3.76 -13.83
C PRO A 177 11.44 -3.09 -14.89
N ASN A 178 11.72 -3.75 -16.01
CA ASN A 178 12.60 -3.27 -17.10
C ASN A 178 11.94 -3.19 -18.47
N THR A 179 10.63 -3.31 -18.57
CA THR A 179 9.97 -3.10 -19.85
C THR A 179 9.94 -1.59 -20.11
N LYS A 180 10.83 -1.09 -20.97
CA LYS A 180 10.62 0.21 -21.62
C LYS A 180 9.30 0.09 -22.39
N THR A 181 8.21 0.44 -21.73
CA THR A 181 6.89 0.54 -22.33
C THR A 181 6.93 1.74 -23.26
N THR A 182 7.31 1.48 -24.49
CA THR A 182 7.08 2.36 -25.61
C THR A 182 5.56 2.60 -25.68
N GLU A 183 5.16 3.85 -25.54
CA GLU A 183 3.87 4.43 -25.96
C GLU A 183 2.63 4.21 -25.09
N THR A 184 2.54 3.26 -24.16
CA THR A 184 1.32 3.06 -23.40
C THR A 184 1.50 3.47 -21.94
N ASN A 185 0.73 4.46 -21.47
CA ASN A 185 0.72 4.84 -20.07
C ASN A 185 -0.25 3.94 -19.28
N PRO A 186 0.24 3.00 -18.42
CA PRO A 186 -0.61 2.08 -17.67
C PRO A 186 -1.69 2.78 -16.85
N ARG A 187 -1.39 3.96 -16.31
CA ARG A 187 -2.35 4.78 -15.56
C ARG A 187 -3.56 5.15 -16.41
N VAL A 188 -3.34 5.60 -17.64
CA VAL A 188 -4.43 6.02 -18.54
C VAL A 188 -5.35 4.84 -18.85
N ILE A 189 -4.76 3.68 -19.14
CA ILE A 189 -5.52 2.46 -19.45
C ILE A 189 -6.33 2.01 -18.24
N LEU A 190 -5.68 1.83 -17.09
CA LEU A 190 -6.33 1.34 -15.89
C LEU A 190 -7.42 2.29 -15.41
N LYS A 191 -7.17 3.61 -15.47
CA LYS A 191 -8.19 4.60 -15.15
C LYS A 191 -9.40 4.48 -16.08
N ALA A 192 -9.16 4.47 -17.39
CA ALA A 192 -10.24 4.37 -18.38
C ALA A 192 -11.05 3.08 -18.20
N MET A 193 -10.39 1.94 -18.02
CA MET A 193 -11.05 0.65 -17.77
C MET A 193 -11.85 0.66 -16.46
N THR A 194 -11.28 1.18 -15.37
CA THR A 194 -11.97 1.25 -14.07
C THR A 194 -13.20 2.14 -14.14
N VAL A 195 -13.08 3.33 -14.76
CA VAL A 195 -14.22 4.24 -14.95
C VAL A 195 -15.31 3.59 -15.79
N ALA A 196 -14.96 2.94 -16.91
CA ALA A 196 -15.91 2.25 -17.77
C ALA A 196 -16.61 1.09 -17.04
N ALA A 197 -15.85 0.27 -16.29
CA ALA A 197 -16.40 -0.85 -15.54
C ALA A 197 -17.39 -0.39 -14.45
N LEU A 198 -17.09 0.72 -13.77
CA LEU A 198 -17.97 1.25 -12.72
C LEU A 198 -19.19 2.03 -13.28
N ALA A 199 -19.13 2.49 -14.52
CA ALA A 199 -20.22 3.19 -15.18
C ALA A 199 -21.24 2.24 -15.88
N SER A 200 -20.88 0.96 -16.10
CA SER A 200 -21.67 0.02 -16.91
C SER A 200 -22.85 -0.63 -16.16
N VAL A 201 -23.02 -0.35 -14.87
CA VAL A 201 -24.04 -0.95 -14.00
C VAL A 201 -24.98 0.14 -13.44
N GLY A 202 -25.37 1.07 -14.32
CA GLY A 202 -26.31 2.14 -14.03
C GLY A 202 -27.46 2.20 -15.02
#